data_297d2aa0496368cc84edfa77d20b9939
#
_entry.id   297d2aa0496368cc84edfa77d20b9939
#
_cell.length_a   1.000
_cell.length_b   1.000
_cell.length_c   1.000
_cell.angle_alpha   90.00
_cell.angle_beta   90.00
_cell.angle_gamma   90.00
#
_symmetry.space_group_name_H-M   'P 1'
#
loop_
_entity.id
_entity.type
_entity.pdbx_description
1 polymer ?
#
loop_
_entity_poly.entity_id
_entity_poly.type
_entity_poly.pdbx_seq_one_letter_code
_entity_poly.pdbx_strand_id
1 'polypeptide(L)'
;MNNEKNKKLYMAISVIIIFILLIFIIITLKNIYGNSSKQIKESYDFLYELEKVDAISEMDRMSINEFQEIKKVSDFANVKYTIVNNNYVIELNDEYKVIGFFEQNVRKIYNVDKLTVKDCKEYAKKYLNKIYKGEVIFKEVKDKNLDENPFYTMVYYKMNNGYICYSNEIVIKINKYDGTLVGYSNYSGNDEKFLSNIYITEEDSKNIFNNYMKELGLEGEIVSNPKIGYFNIDGEANQICYIIIYKVIEKDNNVKFNDIVINAETGEIVKHIINIIELIDGEDIDK
;
A
#
# COMPACT_ATOMS: atom_id res chain seq x y z
N MET A 1 41.30 -29.40 58.65
CA MET A 1 41.86 -28.68 57.44
C MET A 1 41.41 -29.25 56.10
N ASN A 2 41.23 -30.56 55.92
CA ASN A 2 40.78 -31.16 54.67
C ASN A 2 39.28 -30.87 54.28
N ASN A 3 38.38 -30.74 55.29
CA ASN A 3 36.95 -30.59 55.06
C ASN A 3 36.58 -29.21 54.54
N GLU A 4 37.26 -28.16 54.87
CA GLU A 4 37.07 -26.81 54.39
C GLU A 4 37.57 -26.63 52.95
N LYS A 5 38.65 -27.25 52.56
CA LYS A 5 39.18 -27.27 51.20
C LYS A 5 38.19 -27.95 50.23
N ASN A 6 37.63 -29.09 50.62
CA ASN A 6 36.66 -29.81 49.86
C ASN A 6 35.35 -28.99 49.69
N LYS A 7 34.87 -28.30 50.72
CA LYS A 7 33.68 -27.45 50.65
C LYS A 7 33.87 -26.27 49.72
N LYS A 8 35.05 -25.63 49.72
CA LYS A 8 35.38 -24.56 48.75
C LYS A 8 35.49 -25.08 47.32
N LEU A 9 36.03 -26.29 47.14
CA LEU A 9 36.13 -26.94 45.84
C LEU A 9 34.74 -27.26 45.26
N TYR A 10 33.83 -27.85 46.04
CA TYR A 10 32.45 -28.13 45.61
C TYR A 10 31.67 -26.87 45.28
N MET A 11 31.86 -25.78 46.07
CA MET A 11 31.24 -24.50 45.79
C MET A 11 31.75 -23.89 44.47
N ALA A 12 33.05 -23.98 44.20
CA ALA A 12 33.61 -23.52 42.93
C ALA A 12 33.10 -24.34 41.73
N ILE A 13 33.00 -25.66 41.87
CA ILE A 13 32.45 -26.54 40.83
C ILE A 13 30.98 -26.21 40.59
N SER A 14 30.18 -26.00 41.63
CA SER A 14 28.76 -25.62 41.47
C SER A 14 28.57 -24.29 40.76
N VAL A 15 29.41 -23.30 41.03
CA VAL A 15 29.38 -22.00 40.30
C VAL A 15 29.72 -22.18 38.84
N ILE A 16 30.69 -23.00 38.49
CA ILE A 16 31.07 -23.30 37.10
C ILE A 16 29.92 -24.01 36.37
N ILE A 17 29.26 -24.97 36.99
CA ILE A 17 28.12 -25.69 36.41
C ILE A 17 26.96 -24.73 36.16
N ILE A 18 26.63 -23.85 37.10
CA ILE A 18 25.57 -22.84 36.94
C ILE A 18 25.90 -21.88 35.76
N PHE A 19 27.17 -21.47 35.66
CA PHE A 19 27.61 -20.59 34.56
C PHE A 19 27.51 -21.28 33.17
N ILE A 20 27.88 -22.57 33.09
CA ILE A 20 27.72 -23.36 31.87
C ILE A 20 26.24 -23.53 31.49
N LEU A 21 25.36 -23.80 32.46
CA LEU A 21 23.93 -23.88 32.26
C LEU A 21 23.33 -22.54 31.76
N LEU A 22 23.76 -21.43 32.33
CA LEU A 22 23.34 -20.09 31.87
C LEU A 22 23.80 -19.81 30.44
N ILE A 23 25.03 -20.16 30.08
CA ILE A 23 25.53 -20.04 28.70
C ILE A 23 24.70 -20.93 27.75
N PHE A 24 24.39 -22.16 28.15
CA PHE A 24 23.59 -23.07 27.35
C PHE A 24 22.16 -22.56 27.16
N ILE A 25 21.55 -21.98 28.21
CA ILE A 25 20.24 -21.32 28.13
C ILE A 25 20.29 -20.12 27.17
N ILE A 26 21.32 -19.28 27.25
CA ILE A 26 21.50 -18.12 26.37
C ILE A 26 21.70 -18.58 24.94
N ILE A 27 22.48 -19.63 24.69
CA ILE A 27 22.68 -20.19 23.35
C ILE A 27 21.39 -20.81 22.80
N THR A 28 20.62 -21.53 23.60
CA THR A 28 19.34 -22.11 23.21
C THR A 28 18.29 -21.03 22.95
N LEU A 29 18.21 -20.03 23.81
CA LEU A 29 17.35 -18.86 23.61
C LEU A 29 17.75 -18.09 22.33
N LYS A 30 19.05 -17.93 22.09
CA LYS A 30 19.55 -17.28 20.87
C LYS A 30 19.26 -18.11 19.63
N ASN A 31 19.28 -19.44 19.70
CA ASN A 31 18.90 -20.32 18.59
C ASN A 31 17.39 -20.40 18.38
N ILE A 32 16.58 -20.24 19.43
CA ILE A 32 15.10 -20.25 19.33
C ILE A 32 14.57 -18.87 18.93
N TYR A 33 15.17 -17.79 19.45
CA TYR A 33 14.68 -16.41 19.26
C TYR A 33 15.63 -15.50 18.49
N GLY A 34 16.84 -15.94 18.13
CA GLY A 34 17.94 -15.05 17.81
C GLY A 34 18.52 -15.08 16.41
N ASN A 35 18.00 -15.86 15.48
CA ASN A 35 18.49 -15.89 14.10
C ASN A 35 17.45 -15.44 13.07
N SER A 36 16.26 -15.01 13.46
CA SER A 36 15.40 -14.34 12.51
C SER A 36 15.93 -12.93 12.26
N SER A 37 16.29 -12.65 11.03
CA SER A 37 16.66 -11.30 10.61
C SER A 37 15.52 -10.32 10.90
N LYS A 38 15.84 -9.04 11.06
CA LYS A 38 14.83 -8.00 11.39
C LYS A 38 13.65 -8.03 10.43
N GLN A 39 13.91 -8.21 9.15
CA GLN A 39 12.89 -8.27 8.10
C GLN A 39 11.92 -9.46 8.27
N ILE A 40 12.41 -10.62 8.72
CA ILE A 40 11.56 -11.78 9.02
C ILE A 40 10.65 -11.47 10.21
N LYS A 41 11.22 -10.86 11.26
CA LYS A 41 10.45 -10.49 12.45
C LYS A 41 9.33 -9.49 12.09
N GLU A 42 9.64 -8.43 11.37
CA GLU A 42 8.64 -7.42 10.96
C GLU A 42 7.53 -8.04 10.10
N SER A 43 7.89 -9.00 9.22
CA SER A 43 6.92 -9.75 8.43
C SER A 43 6.01 -10.62 9.29
N TYR A 44 6.56 -11.32 10.27
CA TYR A 44 5.80 -12.13 11.22
C TYR A 44 4.86 -11.27 12.06
N ASP A 45 5.38 -10.18 12.63
CA ASP A 45 4.59 -9.25 13.45
C ASP A 45 3.45 -8.61 12.63
N PHE A 46 3.69 -8.29 11.35
CA PHE A 46 2.65 -7.80 10.45
C PHE A 46 1.51 -8.81 10.26
N LEU A 47 1.81 -10.08 9.97
CA LEU A 47 0.77 -11.11 9.85
C LEU A 47 0.00 -11.33 11.15
N TYR A 48 0.70 -11.31 12.28
CA TYR A 48 0.06 -11.42 13.59
C TYR A 48 -0.91 -10.27 13.87
N GLU A 49 -0.59 -9.05 13.46
CA GLU A 49 -1.50 -7.92 13.57
C GLU A 49 -2.71 -8.02 12.61
N LEU A 50 -2.55 -8.66 11.44
CA LEU A 50 -3.65 -8.94 10.52
C LEU A 50 -4.60 -10.00 11.06
N GLU A 51 -4.07 -11.04 11.68
CA GLU A 51 -4.88 -12.08 12.34
C GLU A 51 -5.78 -11.51 13.43
N LYS A 52 -5.27 -10.63 14.29
CA LYS A 52 -6.03 -9.98 15.37
C LYS A 52 -7.30 -9.24 14.89
N VAL A 53 -7.37 -8.91 13.64
CA VAL A 53 -8.51 -8.22 13.02
C VAL A 53 -9.26 -9.10 12.03
N ASP A 54 -9.03 -10.40 12.08
CA ASP A 54 -9.60 -11.42 11.19
C ASP A 54 -9.36 -11.14 9.69
N ALA A 55 -8.24 -10.45 9.38
CA ALA A 55 -7.88 -10.15 8.00
C ALA A 55 -7.29 -11.36 7.29
N ILE A 56 -6.65 -12.26 8.02
CA ILE A 56 -6.12 -13.53 7.52
C ILE A 56 -6.58 -14.67 8.43
N SER A 57 -6.60 -15.87 7.92
CA SER A 57 -6.90 -17.06 8.71
C SER A 57 -5.73 -17.44 9.64
N GLU A 58 -6.06 -18.11 10.70
CA GLU A 58 -5.22 -18.47 11.86
C GLU A 58 -3.72 -18.62 11.64
N MET A 59 -2.95 -17.82 12.40
CA MET A 59 -1.49 -17.91 12.53
C MET A 59 -1.02 -18.89 13.62
N ASP A 60 -1.92 -19.44 14.43
CA ASP A 60 -1.58 -20.27 15.61
C ASP A 60 -0.64 -21.44 15.32
N ARG A 61 -0.48 -21.80 14.05
CA ARG A 61 0.39 -22.88 13.59
C ARG A 61 1.62 -22.41 12.84
N MET A 62 1.79 -21.10 12.63
CA MET A 62 2.95 -20.60 11.90
C MET A 62 4.13 -20.34 12.83
N SER A 63 5.23 -20.99 12.57
CA SER A 63 6.49 -20.71 13.23
C SER A 63 7.25 -19.61 12.49
N ILE A 64 7.90 -18.70 13.22
CA ILE A 64 8.80 -17.71 12.63
C ILE A 64 9.91 -18.36 11.75
N ASN A 65 10.24 -19.60 12.05
CA ASN A 65 11.24 -20.37 11.29
C ASN A 65 10.76 -20.82 9.89
N GLU A 66 9.48 -20.69 9.59
CA GLU A 66 8.93 -20.97 8.27
C GLU A 66 9.11 -19.81 7.27
N PHE A 67 9.52 -18.65 7.79
CA PHE A 67 9.75 -17.47 6.98
C PHE A 67 11.16 -17.47 6.41
N GLN A 68 11.26 -17.21 5.13
CA GLN A 68 12.52 -17.18 4.39
C GLN A 68 12.62 -15.88 3.59
N GLU A 69 13.79 -15.25 3.65
CA GLU A 69 14.12 -14.18 2.72
C GLU A 69 14.51 -14.80 1.38
N ILE A 70 13.87 -14.37 0.31
CA ILE A 70 14.24 -14.77 -1.05
C ILE A 70 14.90 -13.59 -1.77
N LYS A 71 15.68 -13.92 -2.80
CA LYS A 71 16.23 -12.90 -3.68
C LYS A 71 15.08 -12.09 -4.25
N LYS A 72 15.23 -10.76 -4.26
CA LYS A 72 14.24 -9.81 -4.78
C LYS A 72 13.67 -10.29 -6.13
N VAL A 73 12.36 -10.45 -6.18
CA VAL A 73 11.61 -10.85 -7.38
C VAL A 73 10.89 -9.65 -8.00
N SER A 74 10.63 -8.63 -7.20
CA SER A 74 9.89 -7.44 -7.62
C SER A 74 10.78 -6.42 -8.34
N ASP A 75 10.29 -5.89 -9.45
CA ASP A 75 10.94 -4.79 -10.20
C ASP A 75 10.63 -3.41 -9.59
N PHE A 76 9.77 -3.33 -8.57
CA PHE A 76 9.47 -2.07 -7.90
C PHE A 76 10.68 -1.56 -7.11
N ALA A 77 11.10 -0.33 -7.39
CA ALA A 77 12.33 0.25 -6.84
C ALA A 77 12.36 0.27 -5.30
N ASN A 78 11.20 0.45 -4.66
CA ASN A 78 11.08 0.56 -3.20
C ASN A 78 11.06 -0.79 -2.47
N VAL A 79 10.96 -1.93 -3.18
CA VAL A 79 11.05 -3.25 -2.54
C VAL A 79 12.51 -3.58 -2.26
N LYS A 80 12.86 -3.69 -0.98
CA LYS A 80 14.21 -4.03 -0.53
C LYS A 80 14.35 -5.49 -0.14
N TYR A 81 13.31 -6.03 0.52
CA TYR A 81 13.29 -7.39 1.01
C TYR A 81 12.00 -8.08 0.58
N THR A 82 12.09 -9.34 0.21
CA THR A 82 10.93 -10.20 -0.06
C THR A 82 11.01 -11.39 0.87
N ILE A 83 10.03 -11.53 1.72
CA ILE A 83 9.91 -12.59 2.72
C ILE A 83 8.76 -13.49 2.32
N VAL A 84 9.00 -14.78 2.35
CA VAL A 84 7.98 -15.78 1.98
C VAL A 84 7.81 -16.80 3.08
N ASN A 85 6.62 -17.34 3.19
CA ASN A 85 6.32 -18.60 3.83
C ASN A 85 5.40 -19.44 2.92
N ASN A 86 4.86 -20.52 3.42
CA ASN A 86 4.00 -21.42 2.61
C ASN A 86 2.72 -20.75 2.07
N ASN A 87 2.23 -19.71 2.72
CA ASN A 87 0.95 -19.08 2.43
C ASN A 87 1.06 -17.66 1.88
N TYR A 88 2.12 -16.92 2.23
CA TYR A 88 2.21 -15.49 2.01
C TYR A 88 3.54 -15.05 1.41
N VAL A 89 3.47 -13.98 0.63
CA VAL A 89 4.63 -13.18 0.20
C VAL A 89 4.49 -11.80 0.83
N ILE A 90 5.55 -11.30 1.47
CA ILE A 90 5.58 -10.01 2.14
C ILE A 90 6.77 -9.23 1.60
N GLU A 91 6.52 -8.02 1.16
CA GLU A 91 7.54 -7.13 0.62
C GLU A 91 7.74 -5.94 1.54
N LEU A 92 8.99 -5.65 1.86
CA LEU A 92 9.36 -4.55 2.74
C LEU A 92 10.31 -3.58 2.02
N ASN A 93 10.22 -2.31 2.43
CA ASN A 93 11.17 -1.29 2.02
C ASN A 93 12.48 -1.37 2.85
N ASP A 94 13.39 -0.43 2.63
CA ASP A 94 14.67 -0.32 3.35
C ASP A 94 14.52 0.03 4.84
N GLU A 95 13.40 0.62 5.24
CA GLU A 95 13.04 0.86 6.65
C GLU A 95 12.37 -0.33 7.32
N TYR A 96 12.22 -1.46 6.63
CA TYR A 96 11.50 -2.67 7.04
C TYR A 96 9.99 -2.50 7.19
N LYS A 97 9.40 -1.47 6.59
CA LYS A 97 7.95 -1.30 6.53
C LYS A 97 7.37 -2.20 5.45
N VAL A 98 6.24 -2.85 5.73
CA VAL A 98 5.53 -3.65 4.74
C VAL A 98 4.87 -2.74 3.72
N ILE A 99 5.22 -2.93 2.45
CA ILE A 99 4.69 -2.21 1.29
C ILE A 99 3.97 -3.12 0.30
N GLY A 100 4.12 -4.44 0.45
CA GLY A 100 3.43 -5.46 -0.32
C GLY A 100 3.08 -6.67 0.55
N PHE A 101 1.90 -7.24 0.31
CA PHE A 101 1.43 -8.47 0.92
C PHE A 101 0.55 -9.22 -0.07
N PHE A 102 0.76 -10.52 -0.21
CA PHE A 102 0.00 -11.37 -1.13
C PHE A 102 -0.18 -12.76 -0.55
N GLU A 103 -1.42 -13.25 -0.57
CA GLU A 103 -1.72 -14.65 -0.32
C GLU A 103 -1.40 -15.48 -1.57
N GLN A 104 -0.58 -16.54 -1.43
CA GLN A 104 -0.14 -17.35 -2.57
C GLN A 104 -1.24 -18.29 -3.09
N ASN A 105 -2.11 -18.77 -2.22
CA ASN A 105 -3.11 -19.78 -2.53
C ASN A 105 -4.52 -19.28 -2.18
N VAL A 106 -5.02 -18.31 -2.94
CA VAL A 106 -6.37 -17.76 -2.73
C VAL A 106 -7.41 -18.87 -2.95
N ARG A 107 -8.11 -19.23 -1.88
CA ARG A 107 -9.12 -20.28 -1.92
C ARG A 107 -10.39 -19.77 -2.60
N LYS A 108 -10.85 -20.51 -3.63
CA LYS A 108 -12.23 -20.40 -4.09
C LYS A 108 -13.09 -21.25 -3.16
N ILE A 109 -13.97 -20.62 -2.43
CA ILE A 109 -14.95 -21.32 -1.59
C ILE A 109 -16.19 -21.58 -2.47
N TYR A 110 -16.52 -22.84 -2.66
CA TYR A 110 -17.70 -23.22 -3.44
C TYR A 110 -18.91 -23.32 -2.52
N ASN A 111 -20.11 -23.03 -3.06
CA ASN A 111 -21.40 -23.10 -2.36
C ASN A 111 -21.59 -22.09 -1.22
N VAL A 112 -20.92 -20.96 -1.28
CA VAL A 112 -21.15 -19.81 -0.40
C VAL A 112 -21.54 -18.62 -1.27
N ASP A 113 -22.52 -17.85 -0.82
CA ASP A 113 -22.89 -16.60 -1.50
C ASP A 113 -21.74 -15.60 -1.46
N LYS A 114 -21.55 -14.90 -2.56
CA LYS A 114 -20.52 -13.85 -2.64
C LYS A 114 -20.93 -12.65 -1.78
N LEU A 115 -20.00 -12.11 -1.06
CA LEU A 115 -20.14 -10.80 -0.42
C LEU A 115 -20.39 -9.72 -1.46
N THR A 116 -21.14 -8.70 -1.09
CA THR A 116 -21.35 -7.54 -1.96
C THR A 116 -20.07 -6.67 -2.01
N VAL A 117 -19.96 -5.83 -3.04
CA VAL A 117 -18.90 -4.82 -3.11
C VAL A 117 -18.91 -3.93 -1.86
N LYS A 118 -20.10 -3.59 -1.34
CA LYS A 118 -20.27 -2.78 -0.14
C LYS A 118 -19.65 -3.47 1.08
N ASP A 119 -19.97 -4.75 1.29
CA ASP A 119 -19.42 -5.51 2.42
C ASP A 119 -17.88 -5.56 2.34
N CYS A 120 -17.35 -5.84 1.15
CA CYS A 120 -15.89 -5.89 0.94
C CYS A 120 -15.22 -4.51 1.11
N LYS A 121 -15.90 -3.40 0.82
CA LYS A 121 -15.40 -2.05 1.13
C LYS A 121 -15.24 -1.84 2.64
N GLU A 122 -16.16 -2.33 3.45
CA GLU A 122 -16.07 -2.23 4.91
C GLU A 122 -14.90 -3.07 5.45
N TYR A 123 -14.72 -4.30 4.93
CA TYR A 123 -13.52 -5.11 5.26
C TYR A 123 -12.23 -4.39 4.85
N ALA A 124 -12.16 -3.89 3.63
CA ALA A 124 -10.99 -3.16 3.13
C ALA A 124 -10.65 -1.96 4.03
N LYS A 125 -11.65 -1.16 4.42
CA LYS A 125 -11.48 -0.03 5.32
C LYS A 125 -10.98 -0.46 6.70
N LYS A 126 -11.55 -1.52 7.27
CA LYS A 126 -11.13 -2.10 8.56
C LYS A 126 -9.63 -2.48 8.52
N TYR A 127 -9.23 -3.20 7.48
CA TYR A 127 -7.85 -3.67 7.34
C TYR A 127 -6.89 -2.55 7.00
N LEU A 128 -7.28 -1.64 6.11
CA LEU A 128 -6.47 -0.51 5.72
C LEU A 128 -6.14 0.39 6.92
N ASN A 129 -7.11 0.65 7.80
CA ASN A 129 -6.88 1.39 9.04
C ASN A 129 -5.86 0.73 9.98
N LYS A 130 -5.68 -0.60 9.86
CA LYS A 130 -4.69 -1.34 10.65
C LYS A 130 -3.29 -1.23 10.07
N ILE A 131 -3.17 -1.36 8.75
CA ILE A 131 -1.88 -1.48 8.05
C ILE A 131 -1.32 -0.15 7.55
N TYR A 132 -2.17 0.86 7.35
CA TYR A 132 -1.77 2.19 6.88
C TYR A 132 -2.22 3.27 7.87
N LYS A 133 -1.33 4.18 8.22
CA LYS A 133 -1.59 5.22 9.24
C LYS A 133 -1.96 6.58 8.68
N GLY A 134 -1.82 6.77 7.35
CA GLY A 134 -2.20 8.01 6.68
C GLY A 134 -3.69 8.06 6.32
N GLU A 135 -4.13 9.20 5.86
CA GLU A 135 -5.46 9.37 5.30
C GLU A 135 -5.55 8.82 3.88
N VAL A 136 -6.70 8.25 3.56
CA VAL A 136 -7.00 7.73 2.23
C VAL A 136 -8.41 8.07 1.80
N ILE A 137 -8.61 8.21 0.49
CA ILE A 137 -9.93 8.33 -0.12
C ILE A 137 -10.14 7.17 -1.10
N PHE A 138 -11.32 6.57 -1.05
CA PHE A 138 -11.68 5.51 -1.99
C PHE A 138 -11.73 6.06 -3.43
N LYS A 139 -11.08 5.32 -4.36
CA LYS A 139 -11.10 5.64 -5.79
C LYS A 139 -12.12 4.78 -6.51
N GLU A 140 -11.89 3.48 -6.59
CA GLU A 140 -12.66 2.57 -7.45
C GLU A 140 -12.55 1.10 -7.03
N VAL A 141 -13.39 0.25 -7.61
CA VAL A 141 -13.23 -1.21 -7.64
C VAL A 141 -12.94 -1.63 -9.08
N LYS A 142 -11.73 -2.12 -9.35
CA LYS A 142 -11.29 -2.47 -10.72
C LYS A 142 -11.99 -3.70 -11.30
N ASP A 143 -12.28 -4.71 -10.49
CA ASP A 143 -12.70 -6.04 -10.95
C ASP A 143 -14.18 -6.35 -10.63
N LYS A 144 -15.07 -5.33 -10.69
CA LYS A 144 -16.50 -5.49 -10.37
C LYS A 144 -17.16 -6.63 -11.14
N ASN A 145 -16.85 -6.74 -12.42
CA ASN A 145 -17.53 -7.60 -13.38
C ASN A 145 -16.80 -8.90 -13.71
N LEU A 146 -15.66 -9.16 -13.07
CA LEU A 146 -14.89 -10.39 -13.30
C LEU A 146 -15.35 -11.48 -12.34
N ASP A 147 -16.34 -12.25 -12.74
CA ASP A 147 -16.88 -13.36 -11.94
C ASP A 147 -15.85 -14.46 -11.64
N GLU A 148 -14.84 -14.57 -12.47
CA GLU A 148 -13.78 -15.59 -12.32
C GLU A 148 -12.78 -15.25 -11.21
N ASN A 149 -12.62 -13.96 -10.86
CA ASN A 149 -11.73 -13.53 -9.79
C ASN A 149 -12.35 -13.84 -8.41
N PRO A 150 -11.62 -14.53 -7.53
CA PRO A 150 -12.11 -14.81 -6.17
C PRO A 150 -12.07 -13.59 -5.24
N PHE A 151 -11.62 -12.42 -5.68
CA PHE A 151 -11.48 -11.21 -4.89
C PHE A 151 -11.97 -9.97 -5.63
N TYR A 152 -12.28 -8.91 -4.87
CA TYR A 152 -12.42 -7.55 -5.38
C TYR A 152 -11.12 -6.78 -5.18
N THR A 153 -10.69 -6.04 -6.21
CA THR A 153 -9.54 -5.13 -6.15
C THR A 153 -10.02 -3.72 -5.90
N MET A 154 -9.78 -3.20 -4.72
CA MET A 154 -10.17 -1.84 -4.30
C MET A 154 -8.96 -0.93 -4.33
N VAL A 155 -9.12 0.24 -4.90
CA VAL A 155 -8.09 1.25 -5.05
C VAL A 155 -8.45 2.45 -4.21
N TYR A 156 -7.45 2.97 -3.51
CA TYR A 156 -7.53 4.18 -2.72
C TYR A 156 -6.42 5.13 -3.14
N TYR A 157 -6.71 6.43 -3.18
CA TYR A 157 -5.68 7.45 -3.22
C TYR A 157 -5.21 7.76 -1.80
N LYS A 158 -3.92 8.01 -1.64
CA LYS A 158 -3.40 8.63 -0.42
C LYS A 158 -3.83 10.10 -0.37
N MET A 159 -3.89 10.63 0.84
CA MET A 159 -4.12 12.06 1.06
C MET A 159 -2.95 12.66 1.86
N ASN A 160 -2.63 13.90 1.57
CA ASN A 160 -1.67 14.68 2.34
C ASN A 160 -2.20 16.11 2.52
N ASN A 161 -2.23 16.61 3.77
CA ASN A 161 -2.73 17.93 4.11
C ASN A 161 -4.11 18.25 3.52
N GLY A 162 -5.01 17.26 3.45
CA GLY A 162 -6.35 17.41 2.90
C GLY A 162 -6.44 17.35 1.36
N TYR A 163 -5.32 17.19 0.65
CA TYR A 163 -5.27 17.06 -0.80
C TYR A 163 -5.04 15.61 -1.24
N ILE A 164 -5.69 15.22 -2.32
CA ILE A 164 -5.53 13.89 -2.94
C ILE A 164 -4.17 13.78 -3.62
N CYS A 165 -3.46 12.68 -3.41
CA CYS A 165 -2.22 12.34 -4.10
C CYS A 165 -2.53 11.43 -5.29
N TYR A 166 -2.77 12.01 -6.47
CA TYR A 166 -3.26 11.29 -7.64
C TYR A 166 -2.26 10.29 -8.25
N SER A 167 -0.98 10.44 -7.96
CA SER A 167 0.05 9.49 -8.39
C SER A 167 0.29 8.35 -7.41
N ASN A 168 -0.36 8.37 -6.24
CA ASN A 168 -0.03 7.50 -5.12
C ASN A 168 -1.24 6.69 -4.69
N GLU A 169 -1.30 5.47 -5.19
CA GLU A 169 -2.39 4.55 -4.92
C GLU A 169 -2.01 3.49 -3.89
N ILE A 170 -2.98 3.13 -3.08
CA ILE A 170 -2.97 1.92 -2.28
C ILE A 170 -3.99 0.97 -2.88
N VAL A 171 -3.55 -0.26 -3.15
CA VAL A 171 -4.42 -1.31 -3.67
C VAL A 171 -4.63 -2.37 -2.59
N ILE A 172 -5.87 -2.75 -2.36
CA ILE A 172 -6.25 -3.80 -1.42
C ILE A 172 -7.18 -4.80 -2.11
N LYS A 173 -6.91 -6.10 -1.90
CA LYS A 173 -7.71 -7.18 -2.47
C LYS A 173 -8.41 -7.94 -1.37
N ILE A 174 -9.73 -8.04 -1.46
CA ILE A 174 -10.60 -8.71 -0.49
C ILE A 174 -11.26 -9.92 -1.13
N ASN A 175 -11.15 -11.07 -0.48
CA ASN A 175 -11.81 -12.30 -0.91
C ASN A 175 -13.33 -12.10 -0.91
N LYS A 176 -13.98 -12.46 -2.03
CA LYS A 176 -15.43 -12.29 -2.24
C LYS A 176 -16.29 -13.23 -1.39
N TYR A 177 -15.71 -14.26 -0.79
CA TYR A 177 -16.48 -15.32 -0.12
C TYR A 177 -16.41 -15.22 1.40
N ASP A 178 -15.27 -14.84 1.95
CA ASP A 178 -15.05 -14.80 3.40
C ASP A 178 -14.60 -13.45 3.92
N GLY A 179 -14.33 -12.47 3.02
CA GLY A 179 -13.90 -11.13 3.40
C GLY A 179 -12.45 -11.02 3.85
N THR A 180 -11.64 -12.08 3.72
CA THR A 180 -10.24 -12.04 4.11
C THR A 180 -9.40 -11.17 3.17
N LEU A 181 -8.26 -10.69 3.67
CA LEU A 181 -7.28 -9.93 2.91
C LEU A 181 -6.42 -10.84 2.05
N VAL A 182 -6.55 -10.72 0.75
CA VAL A 182 -5.77 -11.48 -0.23
C VAL A 182 -4.51 -10.76 -0.69
N GLY A 183 -4.56 -9.42 -0.69
CA GLY A 183 -3.43 -8.63 -1.12
C GLY A 183 -3.49 -7.19 -0.67
N TYR A 184 -2.30 -6.60 -0.54
CA TYR A 184 -2.08 -5.20 -0.25
C TYR A 184 -0.85 -4.72 -1.00
N SER A 185 -0.90 -3.53 -1.57
CA SER A 185 0.28 -2.88 -2.14
C SER A 185 0.26 -1.37 -1.94
N ASN A 186 1.42 -0.85 -1.52
CA ASN A 186 1.70 0.56 -1.28
C ASN A 186 3.13 0.87 -1.74
N TYR A 187 3.39 0.71 -3.04
CA TYR A 187 4.75 0.82 -3.58
C TYR A 187 5.24 2.25 -3.76
N SER A 188 4.39 3.26 -3.65
CA SER A 188 4.81 4.65 -3.72
C SER A 188 5.67 5.11 -2.52
N GLY A 189 5.76 4.26 -1.47
CA GLY A 189 6.60 4.55 -0.29
C GLY A 189 5.96 5.54 0.69
N ASN A 190 6.69 5.85 1.76
CA ASN A 190 6.27 6.81 2.79
C ASN A 190 7.13 8.08 2.82
N ASP A 191 8.28 8.07 2.15
CA ASP A 191 9.26 9.18 2.16
C ASP A 191 9.03 10.14 0.99
N GLU A 192 7.76 10.38 0.68
CA GLU A 192 7.38 11.25 -0.40
C GLU A 192 7.62 12.70 -0.02
N LYS A 193 8.39 13.39 -0.85
CA LYS A 193 8.56 14.84 -0.75
C LYS A 193 7.33 15.52 -1.34
N PHE A 194 6.77 16.48 -0.59
CA PHE A 194 5.62 17.26 -1.01
C PHE A 194 5.99 18.74 -1.14
N LEU A 195 5.68 19.34 -2.30
CA LEU A 195 5.83 20.75 -2.59
C LEU A 195 4.42 21.35 -2.68
N SER A 196 4.09 22.26 -1.77
CA SER A 196 2.70 22.72 -1.54
C SER A 196 2.49 24.20 -1.83
N ASN A 197 3.40 24.86 -2.56
CA ASN A 197 3.23 26.27 -2.92
C ASN A 197 2.12 26.43 -3.96
N ILE A 198 1.19 27.34 -3.70
CA ILE A 198 0.09 27.70 -4.61
C ILE A 198 0.22 29.18 -4.89
N TYR A 199 0.61 29.54 -6.10
CA TYR A 199 0.75 30.93 -6.55
C TYR A 199 -0.26 31.31 -7.62
N ILE A 200 -0.80 30.33 -8.37
CA ILE A 200 -1.88 30.57 -9.31
C ILE A 200 -3.24 30.22 -8.70
N THR A 201 -4.27 30.90 -9.13
CA THR A 201 -5.64 30.63 -8.69
C THR A 201 -6.31 29.59 -9.59
N GLU A 202 -7.50 29.11 -9.17
CA GLU A 202 -8.34 28.25 -10.03
C GLU A 202 -8.69 28.97 -11.35
N GLU A 203 -8.95 30.27 -11.31
CA GLU A 203 -9.27 31.05 -12.53
C GLU A 203 -8.05 31.20 -13.45
N ASP A 204 -6.85 31.41 -12.87
CA ASP A 204 -5.62 31.40 -13.66
C ASP A 204 -5.41 30.04 -14.34
N SER A 205 -5.71 28.94 -13.67
CA SER A 205 -5.59 27.61 -14.25
C SER A 205 -6.51 27.40 -15.44
N LYS A 206 -7.76 27.93 -15.39
CA LYS A 206 -8.69 27.92 -16.53
C LYS A 206 -8.20 28.78 -17.69
N ASN A 207 -7.63 29.94 -17.40
CA ASN A 207 -7.05 30.81 -18.42
C ASN A 207 -5.84 30.16 -19.11
N ILE A 208 -4.96 29.49 -18.35
CA ILE A 208 -3.84 28.73 -18.89
C ILE A 208 -4.35 27.60 -19.79
N PHE A 209 -5.35 26.84 -19.35
CA PHE A 209 -6.00 25.81 -20.17
C PHE A 209 -6.54 26.39 -21.50
N ASN A 210 -7.30 27.46 -21.44
CA ASN A 210 -7.91 28.06 -22.63
C ASN A 210 -6.86 28.54 -23.65
N ASN A 211 -5.77 29.16 -23.17
CA ASN A 211 -4.67 29.60 -24.02
C ASN A 211 -3.96 28.40 -24.67
N TYR A 212 -3.70 27.35 -23.90
CA TYR A 212 -3.08 26.14 -24.40
C TYR A 212 -3.93 25.43 -25.48
N MET A 213 -5.24 25.31 -25.26
CA MET A 213 -6.16 24.73 -26.26
C MET A 213 -6.17 25.55 -27.55
N LYS A 214 -6.15 26.88 -27.44
CA LYS A 214 -6.07 27.79 -28.60
C LYS A 214 -4.76 27.63 -29.37
N GLU A 215 -3.63 27.48 -28.67
CA GLU A 215 -2.32 27.24 -29.30
C GLU A 215 -2.29 25.90 -30.07
N LEU A 216 -2.97 24.89 -29.56
CA LEU A 216 -3.12 23.60 -30.24
C LEU A 216 -4.14 23.61 -31.37
N GLY A 217 -4.90 24.70 -31.54
CA GLY A 217 -6.02 24.77 -32.52
C GLY A 217 -7.15 23.82 -32.17
N LEU A 218 -7.36 23.52 -30.89
CA LEU A 218 -8.40 22.61 -30.40
C LEU A 218 -9.49 23.39 -29.66
N GLU A 219 -10.71 22.88 -29.74
CA GLU A 219 -11.83 23.35 -28.94
C GLU A 219 -12.08 22.33 -27.84
N GLY A 220 -11.86 22.75 -26.59
CA GLY A 220 -12.08 21.92 -25.38
C GLY A 220 -13.05 22.62 -24.43
N GLU A 221 -14.04 21.89 -23.94
CA GLU A 221 -14.99 22.38 -22.94
C GLU A 221 -14.66 21.78 -21.56
N ILE A 222 -14.40 22.62 -20.56
CA ILE A 222 -14.16 22.18 -19.16
C ILE A 222 -15.45 21.54 -18.63
N VAL A 223 -15.34 20.30 -18.13
CA VAL A 223 -16.49 19.49 -17.70
C VAL A 223 -16.88 19.80 -16.24
N SER A 224 -15.89 20.13 -15.41
CA SER A 224 -16.08 20.40 -13.98
C SER A 224 -15.08 21.45 -13.50
N ASN A 225 -15.32 22.02 -12.30
CA ASN A 225 -14.31 22.89 -11.70
C ASN A 225 -12.97 22.15 -11.56
N PRO A 226 -11.85 22.86 -11.80
CA PRO A 226 -10.52 22.30 -11.58
C PRO A 226 -10.39 21.67 -10.19
N LYS A 227 -9.91 20.46 -10.12
CA LYS A 227 -9.57 19.80 -8.86
C LYS A 227 -8.14 20.13 -8.50
N ILE A 228 -7.87 20.33 -7.20
CA ILE A 228 -6.50 20.53 -6.71
C ILE A 228 -6.02 19.29 -5.96
N GLY A 229 -4.76 18.93 -6.18
CA GLY A 229 -4.14 17.79 -5.49
C GLY A 229 -2.68 17.62 -5.89
N TYR A 230 -2.05 16.62 -5.28
CA TYR A 230 -0.65 16.31 -5.54
C TYR A 230 -0.50 15.41 -6.76
N PHE A 231 0.50 15.72 -7.57
CA PHE A 231 0.89 14.93 -8.73
C PHE A 231 2.42 14.73 -8.73
N ASN A 232 2.88 13.49 -8.88
CA ASN A 232 4.30 13.20 -9.06
C ASN A 232 4.62 13.26 -10.55
N ILE A 233 5.45 14.21 -10.95
CA ILE A 233 5.74 14.50 -12.36
C ILE A 233 7.01 13.79 -12.80
N ASP A 234 8.06 13.91 -12.00
CA ASP A 234 9.42 13.49 -12.37
C ASP A 234 9.92 12.29 -11.55
N GLY A 235 9.09 11.73 -10.68
CA GLY A 235 9.51 10.70 -9.73
C GLY A 235 10.24 11.23 -8.49
N GLU A 236 10.53 12.55 -8.43
CA GLU A 236 11.31 13.14 -7.34
C GLU A 236 10.44 13.71 -6.21
N ALA A 237 9.35 14.42 -6.56
CA ALA A 237 8.46 15.04 -5.57
C ALA A 237 7.01 15.10 -6.05
N ASN A 238 6.09 15.02 -5.09
CA ASN A 238 4.69 15.31 -5.32
C ASN A 238 4.50 16.84 -5.30
N GLN A 239 4.06 17.41 -6.41
CA GLN A 239 3.81 18.83 -6.58
C GLN A 239 2.32 19.09 -6.53
N ILE A 240 1.90 20.20 -5.90
CA ILE A 240 0.50 20.59 -5.93
C ILE A 240 0.11 21.12 -7.31
N CYS A 241 -0.97 20.58 -7.86
CA CYS A 241 -1.39 20.86 -9.23
C CYS A 241 -2.90 21.06 -9.30
N TYR A 242 -3.34 21.86 -10.31
CA TYR A 242 -4.71 21.85 -10.77
C TYR A 242 -4.89 20.75 -11.82
N ILE A 243 -5.98 20.00 -11.73
CA ILE A 243 -6.39 18.98 -12.69
C ILE A 243 -7.67 19.44 -13.33
N ILE A 244 -7.62 19.69 -14.63
CA ILE A 244 -8.76 20.12 -15.43
C ILE A 244 -9.20 18.97 -16.30
N ILE A 245 -10.43 18.50 -16.07
CA ILE A 245 -11.10 17.53 -16.93
C ILE A 245 -11.86 18.30 -17.99
N TYR A 246 -11.63 17.98 -19.25
CA TYR A 246 -12.29 18.62 -20.36
C TYR A 246 -12.73 17.60 -21.41
N LYS A 247 -13.72 17.96 -22.21
CA LYS A 247 -14.18 17.17 -23.35
C LYS A 247 -13.82 17.84 -24.67
N VAL A 248 -13.53 17.01 -25.66
CA VAL A 248 -13.37 17.41 -27.06
C VAL A 248 -14.40 16.64 -27.87
N ILE A 249 -15.09 17.33 -28.79
CA ILE A 249 -16.02 16.71 -29.74
C ILE A 249 -15.25 16.50 -31.05
N GLU A 250 -15.05 15.25 -31.44
CA GLU A 250 -14.40 14.90 -32.71
C GLU A 250 -15.34 15.12 -33.91
N LYS A 251 -14.77 15.10 -35.11
CA LYS A 251 -15.54 15.34 -36.37
C LYS A 251 -16.66 14.33 -36.62
N ASP A 252 -16.57 13.15 -36.01
CA ASP A 252 -17.58 12.08 -36.05
C ASP A 252 -18.62 12.16 -34.93
N ASN A 253 -18.65 13.27 -34.20
CA ASN A 253 -19.46 13.52 -33.00
C ASN A 253 -19.11 12.63 -31.78
N ASN A 254 -18.00 11.91 -31.81
CA ASN A 254 -17.52 11.22 -30.61
C ASN A 254 -17.01 12.23 -29.60
N VAL A 255 -17.44 12.05 -28.34
CA VAL A 255 -16.96 12.86 -27.20
C VAL A 255 -15.80 12.12 -26.54
N LYS A 256 -14.65 12.80 -26.45
CA LYS A 256 -13.50 12.31 -25.72
C LYS A 256 -13.25 13.17 -24.50
N PHE A 257 -12.99 12.50 -23.37
CA PHE A 257 -12.61 13.17 -22.14
C PHE A 257 -11.11 13.08 -21.96
N ASN A 258 -10.50 14.17 -21.53
CA ASN A 258 -9.06 14.31 -21.36
C ASN A 258 -8.78 15.08 -20.08
N ASP A 259 -7.56 14.94 -19.55
CA ASP A 259 -7.09 15.69 -18.39
C ASP A 259 -5.86 16.53 -18.73
N ILE A 260 -5.83 17.74 -18.21
CA ILE A 260 -4.63 18.57 -18.14
C ILE A 260 -4.25 18.78 -16.69
N VAL A 261 -2.97 18.61 -16.39
CA VAL A 261 -2.37 18.86 -15.07
C VAL A 261 -1.49 20.10 -15.15
N ILE A 262 -1.80 21.10 -14.34
CA ILE A 262 -1.11 22.40 -14.29
C ILE A 262 -0.48 22.56 -12.91
N ASN A 263 0.82 22.81 -12.87
CA ASN A 263 1.54 23.07 -11.63
C ASN A 263 0.98 24.35 -10.96
N ALA A 264 0.54 24.25 -9.70
CA ALA A 264 -0.08 25.35 -9.00
C ALA A 264 0.89 26.45 -8.51
N GLU A 265 2.19 26.16 -8.54
CA GLU A 265 3.24 27.11 -8.23
C GLU A 265 3.66 27.91 -9.46
N THR A 266 3.91 27.22 -10.60
CA THR A 266 4.52 27.83 -11.79
C THR A 266 3.53 28.18 -12.89
N GLY A 267 2.36 27.56 -12.92
CA GLY A 267 1.41 27.63 -14.04
C GLY A 267 1.80 26.77 -15.26
N GLU A 268 2.87 25.98 -15.14
CA GLU A 268 3.32 25.11 -16.23
C GLU A 268 2.39 23.91 -16.42
N ILE A 269 2.10 23.56 -17.67
CA ILE A 269 1.38 22.33 -17.98
C ILE A 269 2.37 21.18 -17.91
N VAL A 270 2.20 20.35 -16.88
CA VAL A 270 3.14 19.25 -16.57
C VAL A 270 2.69 17.91 -17.13
N LYS A 271 1.41 17.79 -17.46
CA LYS A 271 0.87 16.57 -18.08
C LYS A 271 -0.39 16.87 -18.88
N HIS A 272 -0.49 16.23 -20.04
CA HIS A 272 -1.69 16.22 -20.86
C HIS A 272 -2.03 14.77 -21.18
N ILE A 273 -3.14 14.26 -20.64
CA ILE A 273 -3.58 12.89 -20.80
C ILE A 273 -4.73 12.88 -21.80
N ILE A 274 -4.48 12.27 -22.97
CA ILE A 274 -5.46 12.15 -24.06
C ILE A 274 -6.12 10.77 -23.96
N ASN A 275 -7.45 10.72 -24.09
CA ASN A 275 -8.28 9.52 -24.04
C ASN A 275 -8.36 8.85 -22.65
N ILE A 276 -8.96 9.53 -21.70
CA ILE A 276 -9.44 8.86 -20.49
C ILE A 276 -10.79 8.23 -20.84
N ILE A 277 -10.80 6.89 -20.96
CA ILE A 277 -12.02 6.12 -21.21
C ILE A 277 -12.88 6.00 -19.94
N GLU A 278 -12.36 6.38 -18.78
CA GLU A 278 -13.05 6.28 -17.49
C GLU A 278 -13.14 7.64 -16.81
N LEU A 279 -14.22 8.37 -17.11
CA LEU A 279 -14.75 9.22 -16.06
C LEU A 279 -15.22 8.29 -14.94
N ILE A 280 -14.61 8.42 -13.80
CA ILE A 280 -15.15 7.91 -12.54
C ILE A 280 -16.63 8.28 -12.53
N ASP A 281 -17.52 7.29 -12.67
CA ASP A 281 -18.92 7.48 -12.40
C ASP A 281 -19.03 8.07 -11.00
N GLY A 282 -19.24 9.36 -10.95
CA GLY A 282 -19.29 10.15 -9.71
C GLY A 282 -20.64 9.99 -9.00
N GLU A 283 -21.25 8.84 -9.09
CA GLU A 283 -22.43 8.47 -8.35
C GLU A 283 -22.05 7.45 -7.28
N ASP A 284 -21.43 7.91 -6.23
CA ASP A 284 -21.51 7.35 -4.86
C ASP A 284 -20.60 8.14 -3.90
N ILE A 285 -20.52 9.46 -4.08
CA ILE A 285 -20.08 10.33 -3.00
C ILE A 285 -21.35 10.68 -2.21
N ASP A 286 -21.63 9.85 -1.23
CA ASP A 286 -22.47 10.08 -0.05
C ASP A 286 -23.88 10.66 -0.23
N LYS A 287 -24.82 9.76 -0.03
CA LYS A 287 -25.96 10.02 0.86
C LYS A 287 -25.98 9.04 2.01
#